data_ed1ef23b6eaa0ca46f4825e77fc4d925
#
_entry.id   ed1ef23b6eaa0ca46f4825e77fc4d925
#
_cell.length_a   1.000
_cell.length_b   1.000
_cell.length_c   1.000
_cell.angle_alpha   90.00
_cell.angle_beta   90.00
_cell.angle_gamma   90.00
#
_symmetry.space_group_name_H-M   'P 1'
#
loop_
_entity.id
_entity.type
_entity.pdbx_description
1 polymer ?
#
loop_
_entity_poly.entity_id
_entity_poly.type
_entity_poly.pdbx_seq_one_letter_code
_entity_poly.pdbx_strand_id
1 'polypeptide(L)'
;MRQPKKQLLILIAIAFLVLSPGAAKAQPVRGSYLYNLSNFTGTISFSWPRVFIDQERNEVYVVYQNFIRIFNEAGMEVYSFGDDLDLGTIVDLALDRDGNILLLSYKWSQTTYTVDYEITHCNYRGEPKSTTAVKNLPPQYSKFSPNRMIYREGNLYLASKVTMVVIVTDTDGVFKEVYDILPLLELEEKEKQDAMMESFTMDREGNFLFTIPPLFRAYKISPDRKVSYFGKSGSTAGRFNIVAGIASDNKGNILVVDKLKCSVMVYDKNFTFLNQFSSRGWKPGFLIAPEDIVVDNQDRVYVTQAGNKGISVFKMTYN
;
A
#
# COMPACT_ATOMS: atom_id res chain seq x y z
N MET A 1 -47.64 53.57 -60.89
CA MET A 1 -47.15 53.65 -59.53
C MET A 1 -47.27 52.27 -58.87
N ARG A 2 -46.15 51.51 -58.71
CA ARG A 2 -46.11 50.24 -58.06
C ARG A 2 -45.23 50.38 -56.84
N GLN A 3 -45.77 50.10 -55.60
CA GLN A 3 -45.03 50.08 -54.34
C GLN A 3 -44.23 48.79 -54.24
N PRO A 4 -43.01 48.81 -53.69
CA PRO A 4 -42.23 47.59 -53.44
C PRO A 4 -42.63 46.95 -52.12
N LYS A 5 -42.83 45.61 -52.14
CA LYS A 5 -43.07 44.80 -51.02
C LYS A 5 -41.78 44.71 -50.16
N LYS A 6 -41.85 45.10 -48.86
CA LYS A 6 -40.81 44.87 -47.90
C LYS A 6 -40.84 43.40 -47.51
N GLN A 7 -39.79 42.65 -47.82
CA GLN A 7 -39.55 41.32 -47.30
C GLN A 7 -38.97 41.47 -45.92
N LEU A 8 -39.66 40.91 -44.90
CA LEU A 8 -39.24 40.82 -43.53
C LEU A 8 -38.35 39.58 -43.44
N LEU A 9 -37.03 39.77 -43.30
CA LEU A 9 -36.08 38.68 -42.97
C LEU A 9 -36.17 38.40 -41.47
N ILE A 10 -36.72 37.23 -41.10
CA ILE A 10 -36.70 36.73 -39.74
C ILE A 10 -35.36 35.98 -39.57
N LEU A 11 -34.42 36.57 -38.80
CA LEU A 11 -33.19 35.91 -38.36
C LEU A 11 -33.53 35.00 -37.17
N ILE A 12 -33.57 33.69 -37.41
CA ILE A 12 -33.65 32.70 -36.32
C ILE A 12 -32.23 32.52 -35.76
N ALA A 13 -31.96 33.13 -34.62
CA ALA A 13 -30.75 32.86 -33.84
C ALA A 13 -30.91 31.53 -33.12
N ILE A 14 -30.29 30.47 -33.63
CA ILE A 14 -30.18 29.19 -32.94
C ILE A 14 -29.08 29.37 -31.88
N ALA A 15 -29.47 29.54 -30.62
CA ALA A 15 -28.57 29.50 -29.49
C ALA A 15 -28.16 28.03 -29.24
N PHE A 16 -26.97 27.64 -29.70
CA PHE A 16 -26.32 26.42 -29.26
C PHE A 16 -25.98 26.56 -27.77
N LEU A 17 -26.81 26.00 -26.91
CA LEU A 17 -26.46 25.77 -25.52
C LEU A 17 -25.40 24.70 -25.49
N VAL A 18 -24.14 25.07 -25.45
CA VAL A 18 -23.03 24.17 -25.14
C VAL A 18 -23.17 23.76 -23.66
N LEU A 19 -23.83 22.63 -23.43
CA LEU A 19 -23.74 21.96 -22.14
C LEU A 19 -22.28 21.54 -21.96
N SER A 20 -21.48 22.39 -21.31
CA SER A 20 -20.21 21.96 -20.76
C SER A 20 -20.52 20.81 -19.80
N PRO A 21 -19.87 19.64 -19.94
CA PRO A 21 -20.00 18.60 -18.93
C PRO A 21 -19.53 19.23 -17.61
N GLY A 22 -20.46 19.45 -16.71
CA GLY A 22 -20.14 19.98 -15.39
C GLY A 22 -19.05 19.08 -14.81
N ALA A 23 -17.89 19.64 -14.52
CA ALA A 23 -16.85 18.95 -13.80
C ALA A 23 -17.53 18.40 -12.53
N ALA A 24 -17.68 17.07 -12.47
CA ALA A 24 -18.19 16.42 -11.26
C ALA A 24 -17.30 16.90 -10.12
N LYS A 25 -17.85 17.70 -9.21
CA LYS A 25 -17.12 18.12 -8.02
C LYS A 25 -16.66 16.85 -7.35
N ALA A 26 -15.35 16.64 -7.26
CA ALA A 26 -14.79 15.55 -6.51
C ALA A 26 -15.43 15.56 -5.11
N GLN A 27 -16.00 14.44 -4.71
CA GLN A 27 -16.63 14.36 -3.39
C GLN A 27 -15.56 14.63 -2.34
N PRO A 28 -15.77 15.54 -1.40
CA PRO A 28 -14.79 15.83 -0.38
C PRO A 28 -14.57 14.57 0.45
N VAL A 29 -13.35 14.05 0.40
CA VAL A 29 -12.89 12.91 1.19
C VAL A 29 -12.32 13.43 2.49
N ARG A 30 -12.65 12.82 3.64
CA ARG A 30 -12.11 13.19 4.94
C ARG A 30 -11.60 11.97 5.68
N GLY A 31 -10.46 12.11 6.37
CA GLY A 31 -9.97 11.14 7.33
C GLY A 31 -10.15 11.67 8.75
N SER A 32 -10.93 10.97 9.57
CA SER A 32 -11.17 11.33 10.96
C SER A 32 -10.51 10.31 11.87
N TYR A 33 -9.73 10.76 12.85
CA TYR A 33 -9.08 9.90 13.82
C TYR A 33 -10.12 9.14 14.66
N LEU A 34 -9.88 7.83 14.86
CA LEU A 34 -10.69 6.97 15.73
C LEU A 34 -9.94 6.64 17.02
N TYR A 35 -8.84 5.89 16.91
CA TYR A 35 -8.08 5.38 18.05
C TYR A 35 -6.66 4.98 17.60
N ASN A 36 -5.81 4.62 18.56
CA ASN A 36 -4.61 3.84 18.30
C ASN A 36 -4.84 2.38 18.71
N LEU A 37 -4.18 1.44 18.04
CA LEU A 37 -4.17 0.05 18.49
C LEU A 37 -3.59 -0.03 19.90
N SER A 38 -4.20 -0.84 20.76
CA SER A 38 -3.89 -0.90 22.20
C SER A 38 -4.01 -2.31 22.75
N ASN A 39 -3.45 -2.50 23.94
CA ASN A 39 -3.66 -3.68 24.78
C ASN A 39 -4.15 -3.24 26.17
N PHE A 40 -4.16 -4.14 27.13
CA PHE A 40 -4.63 -3.85 28.51
C PHE A 40 -3.80 -2.77 29.22
N THR A 41 -2.58 -2.51 28.81
CA THR A 41 -1.70 -1.48 29.38
C THR A 41 -1.79 -0.14 28.67
N GLY A 42 -2.54 -0.06 27.59
CA GLY A 42 -2.73 1.15 26.78
C GLY A 42 -2.22 1.02 25.34
N THR A 43 -1.87 2.13 24.73
CA THR A 43 -1.32 2.17 23.36
C THR A 43 0.01 1.41 23.30
N ILE A 44 0.14 0.49 22.35
CA ILE A 44 1.35 -0.28 22.15
C ILE A 44 2.42 0.59 21.51
N SER A 45 3.59 0.63 22.13
CA SER A 45 4.72 1.42 21.66
C SER A 45 5.48 0.66 20.59
N PHE A 46 5.13 0.91 19.33
CA PHE A 46 5.86 0.43 18.16
C PHE A 46 6.54 1.57 17.43
N SER A 47 7.69 1.29 16.84
CA SER A 47 8.32 2.19 15.85
C SER A 47 8.40 1.45 14.53
N TRP A 48 7.66 1.95 13.53
CA TRP A 48 7.58 1.39 12.17
C TRP A 48 7.22 -0.10 12.11
N PRO A 49 6.14 -0.52 12.77
CA PRO A 49 5.64 -1.87 12.62
C PRO A 49 5.03 -2.05 11.23
N ARG A 50 4.79 -3.30 10.86
CA ARG A 50 4.05 -3.63 9.65
C ARG A 50 2.63 -4.04 9.99
N VAL A 51 1.69 -3.66 9.15
CA VAL A 51 0.26 -3.92 9.37
C VAL A 51 -0.32 -4.70 8.21
N PHE A 52 -1.14 -5.69 8.53
CA PHE A 52 -1.90 -6.52 7.60
C PHE A 52 -3.33 -6.62 8.11
N ILE A 53 -4.28 -6.85 7.20
CA ILE A 53 -5.68 -6.90 7.56
C ILE A 53 -6.29 -8.20 7.04
N ASP A 54 -6.91 -8.95 7.94
CA ASP A 54 -7.88 -9.97 7.58
C ASP A 54 -9.21 -9.27 7.31
N GLN A 55 -9.52 -9.13 6.03
CA GLN A 55 -10.73 -8.45 5.58
C GLN A 55 -12.01 -9.22 5.90
N GLU A 56 -11.93 -10.54 6.09
CA GLU A 56 -13.08 -11.40 6.35
C GLU A 56 -13.41 -11.45 7.84
N ARG A 57 -12.37 -11.48 8.69
CA ARG A 57 -12.52 -11.55 10.15
C ARG A 57 -12.49 -10.19 10.84
N ASN A 58 -12.19 -9.12 10.09
CA ASN A 58 -11.97 -7.78 10.63
C ASN A 58 -10.87 -7.76 11.72
N GLU A 59 -9.84 -8.55 11.52
CA GLU A 59 -8.68 -8.60 12.41
C GLU A 59 -7.50 -7.86 11.80
N VAL A 60 -6.69 -7.26 12.67
CA VAL A 60 -5.49 -6.53 12.28
C VAL A 60 -4.28 -7.26 12.82
N TYR A 61 -3.38 -7.64 11.94
CA TYR A 61 -2.12 -8.30 12.25
C TYR A 61 -1.00 -7.28 12.20
N VAL A 62 -0.21 -7.23 13.24
CA VAL A 62 0.92 -6.31 13.37
C VAL A 62 2.19 -7.12 13.57
N VAL A 63 3.13 -6.98 12.63
CA VAL A 63 4.47 -7.55 12.75
C VAL A 63 5.41 -6.47 13.26
N TYR A 64 6.03 -6.74 14.41
CA TYR A 64 7.02 -5.87 14.99
C TYR A 64 8.13 -6.69 15.64
N GLN A 65 9.36 -6.50 15.18
CA GLN A 65 10.46 -7.42 15.50
C GLN A 65 10.07 -8.85 15.10
N ASN A 66 10.20 -9.82 15.94
CA ASN A 66 9.77 -11.21 15.66
C ASN A 66 8.40 -11.56 16.27
N PHE A 67 7.63 -10.56 16.69
CA PHE A 67 6.28 -10.75 17.20
C PHE A 67 5.23 -10.44 16.18
N ILE A 68 4.19 -11.25 16.14
CA ILE A 68 2.94 -11.00 15.44
C ILE A 68 1.87 -10.81 16.50
N ARG A 69 1.21 -9.66 16.46
CA ARG A 69 0.10 -9.32 17.37
C ARG A 69 -1.18 -9.19 16.59
N ILE A 70 -2.25 -9.75 17.10
CA ILE A 70 -3.56 -9.74 16.45
C ILE A 70 -4.49 -8.86 17.28
N PHE A 71 -5.13 -7.92 16.60
CA PHE A 71 -6.07 -6.98 17.18
C PHE A 71 -7.46 -7.23 16.59
N ASN A 72 -8.47 -7.13 17.42
CA ASN A 72 -9.85 -7.21 17.00
C ASN A 72 -10.32 -5.90 16.33
N GLU A 73 -11.55 -5.88 15.87
CA GLU A 73 -12.20 -4.72 15.22
C GLU A 73 -12.21 -3.46 16.09
N ALA A 74 -12.23 -3.60 17.41
CA ALA A 74 -12.17 -2.46 18.34
C ALA A 74 -10.74 -1.93 18.56
N GLY A 75 -9.74 -2.52 17.93
CA GLY A 75 -8.33 -2.16 18.06
C GLY A 75 -7.65 -2.65 19.34
N MET A 76 -8.24 -3.66 20.01
CA MET A 76 -7.67 -4.29 21.20
C MET A 76 -6.92 -5.55 20.82
N GLU A 77 -5.71 -5.73 21.38
CA GLU A 77 -4.92 -6.96 21.22
C GLU A 77 -5.66 -8.15 21.82
N VAL A 78 -5.84 -9.20 21.03
CA VAL A 78 -6.54 -10.44 21.43
C VAL A 78 -5.60 -11.64 21.48
N TYR A 79 -4.50 -11.61 20.72
CA TYR A 79 -3.56 -12.72 20.67
C TYR A 79 -2.19 -12.24 20.17
N SER A 80 -1.11 -12.96 20.54
CA SER A 80 0.23 -12.75 20.00
C SER A 80 1.02 -14.04 19.94
N PHE A 81 1.94 -14.15 18.97
CA PHE A 81 2.85 -15.28 18.78
C PHE A 81 4.11 -14.83 18.01
N GLY A 82 5.08 -15.73 17.80
CA GLY A 82 6.22 -15.52 16.94
C GLY A 82 7.50 -15.07 17.64
N ASP A 83 7.57 -15.17 18.97
CA ASP A 83 8.82 -15.02 19.73
C ASP A 83 9.70 -16.28 19.66
N ASP A 84 9.21 -17.32 18.99
CA ASP A 84 9.91 -18.57 18.79
C ASP A 84 10.94 -18.41 17.66
N LEU A 85 12.22 -18.59 17.99
CA LEU A 85 13.33 -18.51 17.05
C LEU A 85 13.28 -19.60 15.95
N ASP A 86 12.48 -20.66 16.15
CA ASP A 86 12.28 -21.71 15.13
C ASP A 86 11.62 -21.19 13.87
N LEU A 87 10.88 -20.08 13.93
CA LEU A 87 10.31 -19.41 12.77
C LEU A 87 11.33 -18.59 11.96
N GLY A 88 12.56 -18.43 12.46
CA GLY A 88 13.55 -17.54 11.87
C GLY A 88 13.24 -16.06 12.11
N THR A 89 13.86 -15.18 11.32
CA THR A 89 13.54 -13.74 11.35
C THR A 89 12.37 -13.46 10.44
N ILE A 90 11.25 -13.04 11.03
CA ILE A 90 10.02 -12.75 10.30
C ILE A 90 10.20 -11.45 9.52
N VAL A 91 10.02 -11.53 8.21
CA VAL A 91 10.13 -10.41 7.27
C VAL A 91 8.77 -9.82 6.97
N ASP A 92 7.81 -10.69 6.67
CA ASP A 92 6.48 -10.31 6.21
C ASP A 92 5.43 -11.39 6.48
N LEU A 93 4.16 -11.03 6.30
CA LEU A 93 3.03 -11.89 6.53
C LEU A 93 2.00 -11.70 5.40
N ALA A 94 1.33 -12.76 5.03
CA ALA A 94 0.12 -12.72 4.21
C ALA A 94 -0.92 -13.69 4.78
N LEU A 95 -2.18 -13.48 4.45
CA LEU A 95 -3.28 -14.35 4.83
C LEU A 95 -3.87 -14.98 3.57
N ASP A 96 -4.09 -16.30 3.60
CA ASP A 96 -4.82 -16.97 2.53
C ASP A 96 -6.34 -16.79 2.69
N ARG A 97 -7.12 -17.33 1.75
CA ARG A 97 -8.59 -17.23 1.78
C ARG A 97 -9.23 -17.89 3.01
N ASP A 98 -8.59 -18.90 3.56
CA ASP A 98 -9.09 -19.62 4.73
C ASP A 98 -8.65 -18.96 6.04
N GLY A 99 -7.87 -17.88 5.95
CA GLY A 99 -7.28 -17.14 7.07
C GLY A 99 -6.10 -17.86 7.72
N ASN A 100 -5.48 -18.81 7.01
CA ASN A 100 -4.20 -19.33 7.44
C ASN A 100 -3.12 -18.26 7.22
N ILE A 101 -2.15 -18.28 8.10
CA ILE A 101 -1.07 -17.31 8.09
C ILE A 101 0.10 -17.87 7.29
N LEU A 102 0.54 -17.11 6.31
CA LEU A 102 1.75 -17.36 5.54
C LEU A 102 2.83 -16.40 6.02
N LEU A 103 3.91 -16.92 6.56
CA LEU A 103 5.04 -16.12 7.08
C LEU A 103 6.18 -16.17 6.08
N LEU A 104 6.66 -15.03 5.65
CA LEU A 104 7.94 -14.89 5.00
C LEU A 104 8.99 -14.66 6.08
N SER A 105 9.94 -15.56 6.20
CA SER A 105 11.05 -15.45 7.14
C SER A 105 12.38 -15.77 6.48
N TYR A 106 13.48 -15.46 7.15
CA TYR A 106 14.78 -15.95 6.76
C TYR A 106 15.55 -16.52 7.93
N LYS A 107 16.47 -17.45 7.59
CA LYS A 107 17.46 -18.00 8.50
C LYS A 107 18.85 -17.76 7.98
N TRP A 108 19.77 -17.45 8.87
CA TRP A 108 21.18 -17.36 8.53
C TRP A 108 21.81 -18.74 8.56
N SER A 109 22.34 -19.19 7.43
CA SER A 109 23.08 -20.43 7.31
C SER A 109 24.55 -20.20 7.65
N GLN A 110 25.02 -20.75 8.76
CA GLN A 110 26.43 -20.70 9.14
C GLN A 110 27.33 -21.55 8.24
N THR A 111 26.76 -22.53 7.56
CA THR A 111 27.51 -23.45 6.67
C THR A 111 27.80 -22.81 5.33
N THR A 112 26.81 -22.13 4.74
CA THR A 112 26.90 -21.51 3.40
C THR A 112 27.20 -20.02 3.45
N TYR A 113 27.11 -19.39 4.62
CA TYR A 113 27.19 -17.94 4.81
C TYR A 113 26.18 -17.18 3.95
N THR A 114 24.98 -17.77 3.81
CA THR A 114 23.87 -17.20 3.05
C THR A 114 22.66 -16.95 3.93
N VAL A 115 21.74 -16.13 3.43
CA VAL A 115 20.42 -15.93 3.98
C VAL A 115 19.45 -16.78 3.17
N ASP A 116 18.79 -17.72 3.82
CA ASP A 116 17.82 -18.60 3.19
C ASP A 116 16.42 -18.12 3.53
N TYR A 117 15.63 -17.74 2.51
CA TYR A 117 14.25 -17.29 2.67
C TYR A 117 13.29 -18.46 2.60
N GLU A 118 12.38 -18.50 3.56
CA GLU A 118 11.39 -19.56 3.73
C GLU A 118 9.97 -18.96 3.82
N ILE A 119 9.01 -19.73 3.34
CA ILE A 119 7.58 -19.47 3.51
C ILE A 119 7.04 -20.54 4.46
N THR A 120 6.61 -20.12 5.64
CA THR A 120 6.02 -21.01 6.63
C THR A 120 4.51 -20.86 6.63
N HIS A 121 3.81 -21.97 6.39
CA HIS A 121 2.37 -22.08 6.52
C HIS A 121 2.02 -22.33 7.97
N CYS A 122 1.26 -21.43 8.56
CA CYS A 122 0.75 -21.56 9.92
C CYS A 122 -0.78 -21.65 9.90
N ASN A 123 -1.36 -22.25 10.94
CA ASN A 123 -2.80 -22.11 11.16
C ASN A 123 -3.10 -20.69 11.68
N TYR A 124 -4.38 -20.39 11.91
CA TYR A 124 -4.85 -19.11 12.43
C TYR A 124 -4.29 -18.74 13.83
N ARG A 125 -3.69 -19.69 14.55
CA ARG A 125 -3.02 -19.46 15.84
C ARG A 125 -1.52 -19.21 15.70
N GLY A 126 -0.98 -19.21 14.47
CA GLY A 126 0.44 -19.06 14.23
C GLY A 126 1.25 -20.34 14.41
N GLU A 127 0.61 -21.50 14.65
CA GLU A 127 1.29 -22.78 14.77
C GLU A 127 1.78 -23.25 13.39
N PRO A 128 3.10 -23.50 13.21
CA PRO A 128 3.64 -23.93 11.93
C PRO A 128 3.09 -25.31 11.52
N LYS A 129 2.70 -25.47 10.25
CA LYS A 129 2.28 -26.73 9.65
C LYS A 129 3.32 -27.26 8.68
N SER A 130 3.87 -26.38 7.86
CA SER A 130 4.90 -26.71 6.87
C SER A 130 5.73 -25.48 6.53
N THR A 131 6.97 -25.72 6.12
CA THR A 131 7.88 -24.67 5.66
C THR A 131 8.45 -25.06 4.30
N THR A 132 8.53 -24.12 3.39
CA THR A 132 9.08 -24.32 2.05
C THR A 132 9.96 -23.15 1.65
N ALA A 133 11.03 -23.44 0.89
CA ALA A 133 11.83 -22.41 0.24
C ALA A 133 11.22 -22.00 -1.10
N VAL A 134 11.60 -20.84 -1.60
CA VAL A 134 11.30 -20.46 -2.99
C VAL A 134 12.08 -21.34 -3.94
N LYS A 135 11.41 -21.99 -4.89
CA LYS A 135 11.96 -23.04 -5.75
C LYS A 135 11.94 -22.63 -7.23
N ASN A 136 12.83 -23.24 -7.99
CA ASN A 136 12.88 -23.12 -9.45
C ASN A 136 13.08 -21.68 -9.95
N LEU A 137 13.75 -20.83 -9.17
CA LEU A 137 14.09 -19.49 -9.60
C LEU A 137 15.01 -19.52 -10.82
N PRO A 138 14.80 -18.66 -11.83
CA PRO A 138 15.76 -18.45 -12.89
C PRO A 138 17.13 -18.03 -12.32
N PRO A 139 18.26 -18.47 -12.91
CA PRO A 139 19.61 -18.28 -12.33
C PRO A 139 19.95 -16.83 -12.00
N GLN A 140 19.46 -15.86 -12.78
CA GLN A 140 19.69 -14.43 -12.56
C GLN A 140 19.02 -13.92 -11.26
N TYR A 141 18.03 -14.63 -10.72
CA TYR A 141 17.34 -14.30 -9.47
C TYR A 141 17.75 -15.21 -8.31
N SER A 142 18.82 -15.98 -8.43
CA SER A 142 19.30 -16.88 -7.36
C SER A 142 19.63 -16.16 -6.04
N LYS A 143 19.92 -14.86 -6.09
CA LYS A 143 20.19 -14.01 -4.92
C LYS A 143 19.00 -13.11 -4.57
N PHE A 144 17.80 -13.48 -5.00
CA PHE A 144 16.60 -12.71 -4.72
C PHE A 144 16.32 -12.64 -3.21
N SER A 145 16.06 -11.44 -2.74
CA SER A 145 15.90 -11.13 -1.32
C SER A 145 14.57 -10.40 -1.11
N PRO A 146 13.47 -11.12 -0.91
CA PRO A 146 12.15 -10.52 -0.72
C PRO A 146 12.05 -9.85 0.65
N ASN A 147 11.34 -8.74 0.70
CA ASN A 147 11.00 -8.04 1.93
C ASN A 147 9.53 -7.60 1.99
N ARG A 148 8.72 -8.03 1.02
CA ARG A 148 7.27 -7.93 0.97
C ARG A 148 6.68 -9.21 0.41
N MET A 149 5.53 -9.61 0.95
CA MET A 149 4.76 -10.76 0.48
C MET A 149 3.28 -10.40 0.43
N ILE A 150 2.64 -10.64 -0.71
CA ILE A 150 1.19 -10.44 -0.89
C ILE A 150 0.60 -11.75 -1.39
N TYR A 151 -0.46 -12.22 -0.75
CA TYR A 151 -1.27 -13.33 -1.25
C TYR A 151 -2.42 -12.82 -2.11
N ARG A 152 -2.56 -13.40 -3.29
CA ARG A 152 -3.72 -13.13 -4.14
C ARG A 152 -4.03 -14.36 -5.00
N GLU A 153 -5.27 -14.85 -4.92
CA GLU A 153 -5.80 -15.90 -5.82
C GLU A 153 -4.91 -17.15 -5.93
N GLY A 154 -4.37 -17.63 -4.79
CA GLY A 154 -3.51 -18.79 -4.72
C GLY A 154 -2.06 -18.55 -5.15
N ASN A 155 -1.67 -17.30 -5.35
CA ASN A 155 -0.29 -16.91 -5.68
C ASN A 155 0.29 -16.03 -4.57
N LEU A 156 1.60 -16.13 -4.41
CA LEU A 156 2.41 -15.26 -3.58
C LEU A 156 3.21 -14.31 -4.48
N TYR A 157 3.07 -13.03 -4.24
CA TYR A 157 3.84 -11.98 -4.88
C TYR A 157 4.93 -11.54 -3.90
N LEU A 158 6.13 -11.99 -4.13
CA LEU A 158 7.31 -11.71 -3.33
C LEU A 158 8.05 -10.53 -3.94
N ALA A 159 8.09 -9.40 -3.26
CA ALA A 159 8.75 -8.21 -3.78
C ALA A 159 10.04 -7.89 -3.03
N SER A 160 11.08 -7.54 -3.78
CA SER A 160 12.31 -6.95 -3.28
C SER A 160 12.30 -5.45 -3.56
N LYS A 161 12.26 -4.65 -2.51
CA LYS A 161 12.24 -3.18 -2.63
C LYS A 161 13.53 -2.63 -3.22
N VAL A 162 14.66 -3.26 -2.91
CA VAL A 162 15.99 -2.79 -3.34
C VAL A 162 16.25 -3.10 -4.81
N THR A 163 15.99 -4.34 -5.23
CA THR A 163 16.21 -4.75 -6.64
C THR A 163 15.04 -4.39 -7.54
N MET A 164 13.91 -3.95 -6.96
CA MET A 164 12.67 -3.63 -7.68
C MET A 164 12.16 -4.78 -8.55
N VAL A 165 12.26 -6.00 -8.01
CA VAL A 165 11.79 -7.24 -8.64
C VAL A 165 10.65 -7.83 -7.84
N VAL A 166 9.61 -8.30 -8.53
CA VAL A 166 8.52 -9.09 -7.92
C VAL A 166 8.53 -10.47 -8.55
N ILE A 167 8.69 -11.49 -7.70
CA ILE A 167 8.60 -12.88 -8.11
C ILE A 167 7.24 -13.42 -7.67
N VAL A 168 6.55 -14.06 -8.61
CA VAL A 168 5.27 -14.73 -8.34
C VAL A 168 5.54 -16.22 -8.20
N THR A 169 5.04 -16.80 -7.11
CA THR A 169 5.06 -18.24 -6.84
C THR A 169 3.66 -18.73 -6.52
N ASP A 170 3.46 -20.03 -6.50
CA ASP A 170 2.33 -20.59 -5.75
C ASP A 170 2.62 -20.58 -4.24
N THR A 171 1.68 -21.07 -3.44
CA THR A 171 1.82 -21.13 -1.98
C THR A 171 2.90 -22.12 -1.52
N ASP A 172 3.30 -23.07 -2.36
CA ASP A 172 4.39 -24.03 -2.11
C ASP A 172 5.76 -23.48 -2.52
N GLY A 173 5.84 -22.20 -2.90
CA GLY A 173 7.05 -21.51 -3.26
C GLY A 173 7.58 -21.83 -4.67
N VAL A 174 6.79 -22.49 -5.53
CA VAL A 174 7.22 -22.80 -6.90
C VAL A 174 7.09 -21.56 -7.79
N PHE A 175 8.18 -21.20 -8.44
CA PHE A 175 8.23 -20.05 -9.36
C PHE A 175 7.20 -20.15 -10.48
N LYS A 176 6.53 -19.06 -10.79
CA LYS A 176 5.55 -18.91 -11.89
C LYS A 176 5.94 -17.80 -12.86
N GLU A 177 6.21 -16.61 -12.34
CA GLU A 177 6.42 -15.41 -13.14
C GLU A 177 7.33 -14.41 -12.43
N VAL A 178 7.89 -13.46 -13.19
CA VAL A 178 8.68 -12.35 -12.66
C VAL A 178 8.25 -11.02 -13.29
N TYR A 179 8.23 -9.99 -12.46
CA TYR A 179 8.15 -8.59 -12.88
C TYR A 179 9.47 -7.91 -12.50
N ASP A 180 10.29 -7.60 -13.50
CA ASP A 180 11.42 -6.70 -13.33
C ASP A 180 10.91 -5.29 -13.53
N ILE A 181 10.73 -4.57 -12.43
CA ILE A 181 9.99 -3.29 -12.42
C ILE A 181 10.86 -2.16 -12.99
N LEU A 182 12.14 -2.12 -12.63
CA LEU A 182 12.99 -0.99 -12.97
C LEU A 182 13.06 -0.70 -14.49
N PRO A 183 13.20 -1.69 -15.38
CA PRO A 183 13.16 -1.47 -16.82
C PRO A 183 11.82 -0.95 -17.35
N LEU A 184 10.71 -1.26 -16.65
CA LEU A 184 9.37 -0.84 -17.08
C LEU A 184 9.13 0.67 -16.85
N LEU A 185 9.91 1.31 -15.95
CA LEU A 185 9.63 2.68 -15.52
C LEU A 185 10.12 3.77 -16.48
N GLU A 186 10.86 3.41 -17.51
CA GLU A 186 11.42 4.36 -18.50
C GLU A 186 12.15 5.56 -17.84
N LEU A 187 12.93 5.29 -16.79
CA LEU A 187 13.66 6.30 -16.04
C LEU A 187 14.96 6.68 -16.77
N GLU A 188 15.40 7.93 -16.54
CA GLU A 188 16.75 8.36 -16.95
C GLU A 188 17.82 7.58 -16.15
N GLU A 189 19.03 7.45 -16.71
CA GLU A 189 20.11 6.65 -16.08
C GLU A 189 20.46 7.14 -14.66
N LYS A 190 20.39 8.43 -14.42
CA LYS A 190 20.59 9.01 -13.10
C LYS A 190 19.45 8.63 -12.13
N GLU A 191 18.20 8.67 -12.59
CA GLU A 191 17.04 8.27 -11.80
C GLU A 191 17.08 6.78 -11.44
N LYS A 192 17.55 5.93 -12.37
CA LYS A 192 17.69 4.48 -12.14
C LYS A 192 18.66 4.14 -11.01
N GLN A 193 19.77 4.89 -10.91
CA GLN A 193 20.78 4.66 -9.86
C GLN A 193 20.23 4.90 -8.46
N ASP A 194 19.34 5.86 -8.32
CA ASP A 194 18.74 6.25 -7.03
C ASP A 194 17.38 5.57 -6.78
N ALA A 195 16.82 4.88 -7.77
CA ALA A 195 15.50 4.29 -7.69
C ALA A 195 15.48 3.09 -6.72
N MET A 196 14.62 3.17 -5.72
CA MET A 196 14.32 2.12 -4.75
C MET A 196 12.89 2.25 -4.28
N MET A 197 12.17 1.15 -4.22
CA MET A 197 10.82 1.14 -3.66
C MET A 197 10.85 1.32 -2.14
N GLU A 198 10.03 2.20 -1.60
CA GLU A 198 9.83 2.33 -0.15
C GLU A 198 8.65 1.49 0.32
N SER A 199 7.53 1.55 -0.37
CA SER A 199 6.34 0.75 -0.11
C SER A 199 5.93 0.00 -1.35
N PHE A 200 5.33 -1.18 -1.15
CA PHE A 200 4.77 -2.01 -2.21
C PHE A 200 3.50 -2.68 -1.72
N THR A 201 2.43 -2.54 -2.47
CA THR A 201 1.15 -3.20 -2.21
C THR A 201 0.42 -3.51 -3.53
N MET A 202 -0.75 -4.11 -3.43
CA MET A 202 -1.62 -4.42 -4.57
C MET A 202 -3.03 -3.90 -4.30
N ASP A 203 -3.65 -3.29 -5.30
CA ASP A 203 -5.05 -2.92 -5.21
C ASP A 203 -6.00 -4.10 -5.54
N ARG A 204 -7.31 -3.87 -5.42
CA ARG A 204 -8.32 -4.89 -5.69
C ARG A 204 -8.37 -5.37 -7.13
N GLU A 205 -7.92 -4.55 -8.07
CA GLU A 205 -7.86 -4.87 -9.49
C GLU A 205 -6.59 -5.66 -9.85
N GLY A 206 -5.67 -5.86 -8.89
CA GLY A 206 -4.39 -6.54 -9.08
C GLY A 206 -3.28 -5.64 -9.59
N ASN A 207 -3.47 -4.33 -9.57
CA ASN A 207 -2.41 -3.41 -9.92
C ASN A 207 -1.39 -3.33 -8.78
N PHE A 208 -0.10 -3.33 -9.11
CA PHE A 208 0.95 -2.99 -8.16
C PHE A 208 0.92 -1.49 -7.88
N LEU A 209 0.95 -1.14 -6.60
CA LEU A 209 1.10 0.23 -6.14
C LEU A 209 2.39 0.31 -5.34
N PHE A 210 3.25 1.28 -5.64
CA PHE A 210 4.49 1.48 -4.91
C PHE A 210 4.95 2.95 -4.97
N THR A 211 5.89 3.30 -4.10
CA THR A 211 6.47 4.63 -4.02
C THR A 211 7.98 4.59 -4.24
N ILE A 212 8.52 5.62 -4.88
CA ILE A 212 9.96 5.84 -5.05
C ILE A 212 10.31 7.21 -4.49
N PRO A 213 10.76 7.29 -3.22
CA PRO A 213 10.99 8.57 -2.53
C PRO A 213 11.97 9.51 -3.21
N PRO A 214 13.12 9.06 -3.76
CA PRO A 214 14.05 9.96 -4.45
C PRO A 214 13.44 10.67 -5.66
N LEU A 215 12.42 10.07 -6.28
CA LEU A 215 11.74 10.63 -7.44
C LEU A 215 10.49 11.46 -7.05
N PHE A 216 10.11 11.48 -5.77
CA PHE A 216 8.86 12.10 -5.30
C PHE A 216 7.63 11.59 -6.05
N ARG A 217 7.61 10.28 -6.37
CA ARG A 217 6.59 9.66 -7.21
C ARG A 217 5.95 8.46 -6.55
N ALA A 218 4.67 8.27 -6.83
CA ALA A 218 3.91 7.05 -6.59
C ALA A 218 3.53 6.44 -7.94
N TYR A 219 3.60 5.13 -8.03
CA TYR A 219 3.45 4.36 -9.26
C TYR A 219 2.30 3.37 -9.15
N LYS A 220 1.68 3.12 -10.28
CA LYS A 220 0.70 2.03 -10.50
C LYS A 220 1.12 1.25 -11.74
N ILE A 221 1.26 -0.07 -11.60
CA ILE A 221 1.51 -0.99 -12.72
C ILE A 221 0.32 -1.96 -12.79
N SER A 222 -0.37 -1.98 -13.92
CA SER A 222 -1.48 -2.90 -14.16
C SER A 222 -0.98 -4.33 -14.47
N PRO A 223 -1.85 -5.36 -14.36
CA PRO A 223 -1.47 -6.74 -14.71
C PRO A 223 -0.94 -6.90 -16.14
N ASP A 224 -1.38 -6.05 -17.09
CA ASP A 224 -0.87 -5.99 -18.45
C ASP A 224 0.41 -5.14 -18.58
N ARG A 225 1.06 -4.85 -17.45
CA ARG A 225 2.36 -4.16 -17.32
C ARG A 225 2.37 -2.70 -17.78
N LYS A 226 1.20 -2.06 -17.89
CA LYS A 226 1.14 -0.62 -18.16
C LYS A 226 1.49 0.17 -16.91
N VAL A 227 2.46 1.06 -17.06
CA VAL A 227 2.94 1.93 -16.00
C VAL A 227 2.23 3.26 -16.04
N SER A 228 1.81 3.74 -14.89
CA SER A 228 1.39 5.10 -14.67
C SER A 228 1.96 5.62 -13.35
N TYR A 229 2.18 6.92 -13.25
CA TYR A 229 2.71 7.53 -12.04
C TYR A 229 2.19 8.95 -11.83
N PHE A 230 2.32 9.41 -10.61
CA PHE A 230 1.99 10.77 -10.22
C PHE A 230 2.88 11.23 -9.08
N GLY A 231 2.84 12.51 -8.83
CA GLY A 231 3.60 13.16 -7.76
C GLY A 231 4.65 14.12 -8.31
N LYS A 232 4.93 15.12 -7.52
CA LYS A 232 5.95 16.14 -7.76
C LYS A 232 6.47 16.63 -6.42
N SER A 233 7.75 16.95 -6.35
CA SER A 233 8.37 17.55 -5.16
C SER A 233 7.69 18.88 -4.77
N GLY A 234 7.51 19.09 -3.48
CA GLY A 234 7.05 20.36 -2.93
C GLY A 234 6.28 20.27 -1.63
N SER A 235 6.18 21.40 -0.92
CA SER A 235 5.52 21.50 0.39
C SER A 235 4.01 21.76 0.32
N THR A 236 3.49 22.20 -0.81
CA THR A 236 2.05 22.48 -0.98
C THR A 236 1.21 21.20 -0.96
N ALA A 237 -0.10 21.34 -0.75
CA ALA A 237 -1.04 20.22 -0.81
C ALA A 237 -0.97 19.50 -2.18
N GLY A 238 -1.06 18.16 -2.17
CA GLY A 238 -0.95 17.34 -3.38
C GLY A 238 0.46 17.22 -3.98
N ARG A 239 1.50 17.74 -3.31
CA ARG A 239 2.91 17.53 -3.67
C ARG A 239 3.61 16.73 -2.58
N PHE A 240 4.68 16.04 -2.91
CA PHE A 240 5.40 15.17 -2.00
C PHE A 240 6.70 15.78 -1.49
N ASN A 241 6.99 15.54 -0.21
CA ASN A 241 8.31 15.79 0.36
C ASN A 241 9.10 14.48 0.49
N ILE A 242 8.60 13.50 1.25
CA ILE A 242 9.15 12.16 1.34
C ILE A 242 7.98 11.18 1.31
N VAL A 243 7.71 10.61 0.14
CA VAL A 243 6.69 9.58 -0.01
C VAL A 243 7.12 8.32 0.73
N ALA A 244 6.16 7.65 1.37
CA ALA A 244 6.40 6.39 2.07
C ALA A 244 5.30 5.38 1.71
N GLY A 245 4.41 5.05 2.64
CA GLY A 245 3.35 4.07 2.44
C GLY A 245 2.35 4.46 1.35
N ILE A 246 1.82 3.47 0.67
CA ILE A 246 0.76 3.61 -0.34
C ILE A 246 -0.28 2.51 -0.16
N ALA A 247 -1.55 2.85 -0.31
CA ALA A 247 -2.67 1.91 -0.31
C ALA A 247 -3.78 2.40 -1.24
N SER A 248 -4.73 1.55 -1.57
CA SER A 248 -6.00 1.94 -2.19
C SER A 248 -7.16 1.73 -1.23
N ASP A 249 -8.17 2.59 -1.31
CA ASP A 249 -9.43 2.42 -0.59
C ASP A 249 -10.45 1.60 -1.38
N ASN A 250 -11.63 1.42 -0.77
CA ASN A 250 -12.71 0.62 -1.37
C ASN A 250 -13.36 1.27 -2.61
N LYS A 251 -13.06 2.53 -2.88
CA LYS A 251 -13.54 3.29 -4.05
C LYS A 251 -12.49 3.43 -5.16
N GLY A 252 -11.29 2.86 -4.93
CA GLY A 252 -10.17 2.94 -5.85
C GLY A 252 -9.40 4.26 -5.76
N ASN A 253 -9.61 5.07 -4.70
CA ASN A 253 -8.74 6.20 -4.43
C ASN A 253 -7.39 5.68 -3.90
N ILE A 254 -6.34 6.43 -4.16
CA ILE A 254 -4.98 6.11 -3.73
C ILE A 254 -4.60 7.01 -2.55
N LEU A 255 -4.22 6.38 -1.46
CA LEU A 255 -3.74 7.03 -0.25
C LEU A 255 -2.22 6.93 -0.21
N VAL A 256 -1.55 8.05 -0.05
CA VAL A 256 -0.08 8.11 0.04
C VAL A 256 0.32 8.82 1.32
N VAL A 257 1.18 8.17 2.07
CA VAL A 257 1.80 8.74 3.28
C VAL A 257 2.98 9.62 2.90
N ASP A 258 3.03 10.82 3.43
CA ASP A 258 4.24 11.66 3.39
C ASP A 258 4.89 11.71 4.77
N LYS A 259 6.08 11.12 4.86
CA LYS A 259 6.84 10.94 6.10
C LYS A 259 7.27 12.28 6.71
N LEU A 260 7.64 13.26 5.88
CA LEU A 260 8.11 14.56 6.34
C LEU A 260 6.95 15.49 6.69
N LYS A 261 5.87 15.48 5.91
CA LYS A 261 4.65 16.24 6.21
C LYS A 261 3.87 15.65 7.38
N CYS A 262 4.09 14.36 7.69
CA CYS A 262 3.31 13.61 8.67
C CYS A 262 1.81 13.62 8.35
N SER A 263 1.47 13.41 7.07
CA SER A 263 0.10 13.43 6.57
C SER A 263 -0.18 12.29 5.61
N VAL A 264 -1.44 11.98 5.45
CA VAL A 264 -1.95 11.08 4.41
C VAL A 264 -2.61 11.91 3.33
N MET A 265 -2.15 11.79 2.09
CA MET A 265 -2.72 12.44 0.93
C MET A 265 -3.60 11.46 0.16
N VAL A 266 -4.75 11.93 -0.29
CA VAL A 266 -5.75 11.13 -1.01
C VAL A 266 -5.87 11.65 -2.43
N TYR A 267 -5.76 10.73 -3.39
CA TYR A 267 -5.91 10.98 -4.83
C TYR A 267 -7.02 10.09 -5.38
N ASP A 268 -7.74 10.57 -6.39
CA ASP A 268 -8.68 9.72 -7.12
C ASP A 268 -7.95 8.70 -8.03
N LYS A 269 -8.71 7.81 -8.65
CA LYS A 269 -8.19 6.81 -9.60
C LYS A 269 -7.47 7.40 -10.82
N ASN A 270 -7.67 8.69 -11.10
CA ASN A 270 -7.02 9.45 -12.19
C ASN A 270 -5.83 10.27 -11.66
N PHE A 271 -5.41 10.04 -10.41
CA PHE A 271 -4.33 10.74 -9.73
C PHE A 271 -4.58 12.23 -9.47
N THR A 272 -5.85 12.65 -9.45
CA THR A 272 -6.22 14.00 -9.05
C THR A 272 -6.22 14.09 -7.53
N PHE A 273 -5.52 15.07 -6.98
CA PHE A 273 -5.50 15.30 -5.54
C PHE A 273 -6.89 15.70 -5.03
N LEU A 274 -7.38 14.96 -4.03
CA LEU A 274 -8.69 15.19 -3.42
C LEU A 274 -8.58 15.93 -2.10
N ASN A 275 -7.74 15.42 -1.18
CA ASN A 275 -7.56 15.97 0.15
C ASN A 275 -6.31 15.41 0.83
N GLN A 276 -5.98 15.98 1.99
CA GLN A 276 -5.01 15.41 2.91
C GLN A 276 -5.54 15.53 4.34
N PHE A 277 -5.15 14.60 5.20
CA PHE A 277 -5.49 14.62 6.61
C PHE A 277 -4.28 14.31 7.49
N SER A 278 -4.39 14.66 8.77
CA SER A 278 -3.30 14.63 9.74
C SER A 278 -2.18 15.63 9.45
N SER A 279 -1.33 15.82 10.43
CA SER A 279 -0.11 16.65 10.40
C SER A 279 0.83 16.21 11.52
N ARG A 280 2.01 16.81 11.59
CA ARG A 280 3.02 16.46 12.60
C ARG A 280 2.56 16.78 14.01
N GLY A 281 2.64 15.80 14.92
CA GLY A 281 2.38 16.04 16.34
C GLY A 281 2.15 14.79 17.17
N TRP A 282 2.11 14.97 18.49
CA TRP A 282 1.93 13.89 19.47
C TRP A 282 0.47 13.67 19.90
N LYS A 283 -0.39 14.65 19.69
CA LYS A 283 -1.81 14.54 20.04
C LYS A 283 -2.51 13.46 19.22
N PRO A 284 -3.61 12.89 19.71
CA PRO A 284 -4.46 11.99 18.93
C PRO A 284 -4.83 12.58 17.55
N GLY A 285 -4.75 11.76 16.51
CA GLY A 285 -5.00 12.20 15.13
C GLY A 285 -3.83 12.88 14.42
N PHE A 286 -2.74 13.19 15.12
CA PHE A 286 -1.49 13.66 14.52
C PHE A 286 -0.52 12.49 14.33
N LEU A 287 0.42 12.61 13.40
CA LEU A 287 1.39 11.58 13.06
C LEU A 287 2.83 12.02 13.33
N ILE A 288 3.71 11.04 13.56
CA ILE A 288 5.17 11.23 13.72
C ILE A 288 5.87 10.33 12.72
N ALA A 289 6.49 10.92 11.70
CA ALA A 289 7.22 10.22 10.64
C ALA A 289 6.52 8.92 10.22
N PRO A 290 5.29 9.01 9.70
CA PRO A 290 4.52 7.83 9.30
C PRO A 290 5.20 7.10 8.15
N GLU A 291 5.02 5.77 8.07
CA GLU A 291 5.75 4.95 7.11
C GLU A 291 4.86 4.04 6.26
N ASP A 292 4.04 3.21 6.87
CA ASP A 292 3.20 2.27 6.15
C ASP A 292 1.71 2.60 6.34
N ILE A 293 0.87 2.14 5.40
CA ILE A 293 -0.57 2.40 5.41
C ILE A 293 -1.31 1.23 4.82
N VAL A 294 -2.40 0.84 5.46
CA VAL A 294 -3.35 -0.14 4.92
C VAL A 294 -4.79 0.34 5.13
N VAL A 295 -5.70 -0.14 4.29
CA VAL A 295 -7.14 0.22 4.34
C VAL A 295 -7.96 -1.05 4.41
N ASP A 296 -8.93 -1.11 5.32
CA ASP A 296 -9.84 -2.24 5.44
C ASP A 296 -11.15 -2.05 4.64
N ASN A 297 -11.98 -3.10 4.65
CA ASN A 297 -13.28 -3.11 3.96
C ASN A 297 -14.29 -2.12 4.54
N GLN A 298 -14.03 -1.59 5.73
CA GLN A 298 -14.87 -0.60 6.39
C GLN A 298 -14.33 0.82 6.22
N ASP A 299 -13.41 1.08 5.28
CA ASP A 299 -12.76 2.37 5.08
C ASP A 299 -12.01 2.90 6.32
N ARG A 300 -11.51 1.99 7.19
CA ARG A 300 -10.57 2.34 8.25
C ARG A 300 -9.15 2.30 7.67
N VAL A 301 -8.40 3.33 8.00
CA VAL A 301 -7.03 3.55 7.52
C VAL A 301 -6.09 3.40 8.71
N TYR A 302 -5.20 2.43 8.64
CA TYR A 302 -4.20 2.14 9.65
C TYR A 302 -2.87 2.71 9.20
N VAL A 303 -2.30 3.61 9.99
CA VAL A 303 -1.04 4.28 9.66
C VAL A 303 -0.01 3.96 10.72
N THR A 304 1.08 3.34 10.29
CA THR A 304 2.24 3.06 11.15
C THR A 304 3.14 4.29 11.23
N GLN A 305 3.83 4.46 12.34
CA GLN A 305 4.64 5.66 12.56
C GLN A 305 5.81 5.44 13.52
N ALA A 306 6.72 6.39 13.57
CA ALA A 306 7.89 6.39 14.44
C ALA A 306 7.56 6.83 15.88
N GLY A 307 8.62 6.90 16.71
CA GLY A 307 8.57 7.53 18.05
C GLY A 307 7.76 6.74 19.06
N ASN A 308 7.66 5.43 18.91
CA ASN A 308 6.86 4.57 19.79
C ASN A 308 5.39 5.01 19.90
N LYS A 309 4.86 5.65 18.87
CA LYS A 309 3.47 6.14 18.85
C LYS A 309 2.48 5.08 18.35
N GLY A 310 3.00 3.94 17.89
CA GLY A 310 2.20 2.78 17.47
C GLY A 310 1.51 2.99 16.13
N ILE A 311 0.26 2.57 16.06
CA ILE A 311 -0.54 2.58 14.84
C ILE A 311 -1.79 3.40 15.10
N SER A 312 -1.95 4.49 14.36
CA SER A 312 -3.15 5.33 14.39
C SER A 312 -4.18 4.86 13.38
N VAL A 313 -5.43 4.80 13.81
CA VAL A 313 -6.56 4.38 12.98
C VAL A 313 -7.45 5.58 12.69
N PHE A 314 -7.77 5.76 11.41
CA PHE A 314 -8.66 6.81 10.92
C PHE A 314 -9.84 6.17 10.18
N LYS A 315 -10.96 6.88 10.10
CA LYS A 315 -12.11 6.54 9.27
C LYS A 315 -12.19 7.47 8.08
N MET A 316 -12.23 6.91 6.88
CA MET A 316 -12.53 7.67 5.68
C MET A 316 -14.03 7.91 5.55
N THR A 317 -14.41 9.13 5.19
CA THR A 317 -15.78 9.51 4.85
C THR A 317 -15.77 10.24 3.51
N TYR A 318 -16.79 9.98 2.72
CA TYR A 318 -16.96 10.51 1.37
C TYR A 318 -18.31 11.25 1.33
N ASN A 319 -18.30 12.58 1.12
CA ASN A 319 -19.49 13.43 1.05
C ASN A 319 -19.90 13.71 -0.38
#